data_b6e90c0aa3be3e313b7d6ebaac094f52
#
_entry.id   b6e90c0aa3be3e313b7d6ebaac094f52
#
_cell.length_a   1.000
_cell.length_b   1.000
_cell.length_c   1.000
_cell.angle_alpha   90.00
_cell.angle_beta   90.00
_cell.angle_gamma   90.00
#
_symmetry.space_group_name_H-M   'P 1'
#
loop_
_entity.id
_entity.type
_entity.pdbx_description
1 polymer ?
#
loop_
_entity_poly.entity_id
_entity_poly.type
_entity_poly.pdbx_seq_one_letter_code
_entity_poly.pdbx_strand_id
1 'polypeptide(L)'
;MCVVPIKMENVELSNCIYEHIKDTFYYGLFGDFRLVIDKSTGFFNATKLCDQGGKNLFHWKRLEKSKRMVEYYQRSCHPDLDGNFLYEVKGANKDKTDRQFTGTYVPQELILEIASWVSIEFYDKCNKIILNYFVNEFKKMNKSALEEKIKQVEEQMEQLGLEKDEVIKEKTNQIDELREIMLRQEQCWTLRAIEGQARRI
;
A
#
# COMPACT_ATOMS: atom_id res chain seq x y z
N MET A 1 33.19 -7.03 -18.37
CA MET A 1 32.30 -7.49 -17.29
C MET A 1 30.93 -7.69 -17.86
N CYS A 2 30.54 -8.95 -18.15
CA CYS A 2 29.20 -9.27 -18.66
C CYS A 2 28.24 -9.29 -17.50
N VAL A 3 27.31 -8.33 -17.49
CA VAL A 3 26.15 -8.36 -16.59
C VAL A 3 25.20 -9.41 -17.15
N VAL A 4 25.15 -10.59 -16.51
CA VAL A 4 24.15 -11.60 -16.81
C VAL A 4 22.83 -11.06 -16.29
N PRO A 5 21.77 -10.87 -17.12
CA PRO A 5 20.48 -10.50 -16.62
C PRO A 5 19.95 -11.66 -15.77
N ILE A 6 19.78 -11.43 -14.49
CA ILE A 6 19.03 -12.35 -13.60
C ILE A 6 17.62 -12.37 -14.15
N LYS A 7 17.27 -13.42 -14.90
CA LYS A 7 15.87 -13.77 -15.15
C LYS A 7 15.27 -14.03 -13.78
N MET A 8 14.51 -13.06 -13.27
CA MET A 8 13.51 -13.32 -12.25
C MET A 8 12.48 -14.27 -12.90
N GLU A 9 12.74 -15.56 -12.80
CA GLU A 9 11.69 -16.55 -13.01
C GLU A 9 10.56 -16.13 -12.07
N ASN A 10 9.36 -16.03 -12.63
CA ASN A 10 8.14 -15.74 -11.88
C ASN A 10 8.06 -16.80 -10.76
N VAL A 11 8.61 -16.48 -9.60
CA VAL A 11 8.32 -17.24 -8.39
C VAL A 11 6.80 -17.17 -8.26
N GLU A 12 6.14 -18.32 -8.31
CA GLU A 12 4.70 -18.43 -8.14
C GLU A 12 4.33 -17.97 -6.70
N LEU A 13 4.37 -16.66 -6.48
CA LEU A 13 3.92 -16.01 -5.26
C LEU A 13 2.40 -16.14 -5.09
N SER A 14 1.72 -16.66 -6.12
CA SER A 14 0.26 -16.83 -6.17
C SER A 14 -0.29 -17.87 -5.20
N ASN A 15 0.54 -18.76 -4.65
CA ASN A 15 0.10 -19.89 -3.82
C ASN A 15 0.11 -19.60 -2.31
N CYS A 16 0.44 -18.38 -1.88
CA CYS A 16 0.35 -18.01 -0.46
C CYS A 16 -1.03 -17.46 -0.13
N ILE A 17 -1.70 -18.11 0.80
CA ILE A 17 -3.02 -17.73 1.30
C ILE A 17 -2.85 -17.13 2.70
N TYR A 18 -3.63 -16.09 3.02
CA TYR A 18 -3.64 -15.48 4.35
C TYR A 18 -5.01 -15.69 4.97
N GLU A 19 -5.03 -16.40 6.10
CA GLU A 19 -6.24 -16.72 6.86
C GLU A 19 -6.25 -15.94 8.17
N HIS A 20 -7.35 -15.25 8.47
CA HIS A 20 -7.50 -14.50 9.72
C HIS A 20 -7.74 -15.48 10.88
N ILE A 21 -7.00 -15.28 11.98
CA ILE A 21 -7.17 -16.07 13.22
C ILE A 21 -8.05 -15.28 14.20
N LYS A 22 -7.53 -14.14 14.67
CA LYS A 22 -8.19 -13.26 15.64
C LYS A 22 -7.43 -11.92 15.70
N ASP A 23 -8.13 -10.82 15.91
CA ASP A 23 -7.56 -9.47 16.04
C ASP A 23 -6.60 -9.14 14.87
N THR A 24 -5.32 -8.91 15.15
CA THR A 24 -4.27 -8.61 14.16
C THR A 24 -3.51 -9.85 13.68
N PHE A 25 -3.85 -11.05 14.18
CA PHE A 25 -3.13 -12.29 13.92
C PHE A 25 -3.69 -13.05 12.73
N TYR A 26 -2.80 -13.48 11.84
CA TYR A 26 -3.10 -14.21 10.61
C TYR A 26 -2.17 -15.40 10.42
N TYR A 27 -2.66 -16.43 9.73
CA TYR A 27 -1.81 -17.44 9.13
C TYR A 27 -1.36 -17.00 7.74
N GLY A 28 -0.07 -17.12 7.45
CA GLY A 28 0.46 -17.23 6.10
C GLY A 28 0.59 -18.70 5.76
N LEU A 29 -0.07 -19.14 4.70
CA LEU A 29 -0.13 -20.55 4.30
C LEU A 29 0.64 -20.75 3.00
N PHE A 30 1.46 -21.80 2.95
CA PHE A 30 2.13 -22.29 1.74
C PHE A 30 2.06 -23.82 1.74
N GLY A 31 1.09 -24.36 1.01
CA GLY A 31 0.75 -25.77 1.13
C GLY A 31 0.28 -26.12 2.55
N ASP A 32 0.90 -27.08 3.18
CA ASP A 32 0.66 -27.51 4.57
C ASP A 32 1.44 -26.72 5.62
N PHE A 33 2.36 -25.87 5.20
CA PHE A 33 3.18 -25.02 6.08
C PHE A 33 2.42 -23.76 6.51
N ARG A 34 2.49 -23.44 7.80
CA ARG A 34 1.79 -22.30 8.40
C ARG A 34 2.76 -21.40 9.15
N LEU A 35 2.67 -20.11 8.89
CA LEU A 35 3.42 -19.09 9.63
C LEU A 35 2.45 -18.09 10.23
N VAL A 36 2.46 -17.93 11.56
CA VAL A 36 1.60 -16.96 12.23
C VAL A 36 2.27 -15.57 12.15
N ILE A 37 1.49 -14.58 11.73
CA ILE A 37 1.92 -13.20 11.47
C ILE A 37 1.05 -12.27 12.32
N ASP A 38 1.66 -11.34 13.04
CA ASP A 38 0.96 -10.18 13.58
C ASP A 38 1.05 -9.02 12.59
N LYS A 39 -0.06 -8.67 11.96
CA LYS A 39 -0.10 -7.60 10.95
C LYS A 39 0.08 -6.19 11.54
N SER A 40 -0.13 -6.01 12.84
CA SER A 40 0.06 -4.70 13.47
C SER A 40 1.53 -4.32 13.58
N THR A 41 2.41 -5.31 13.77
CA THR A 41 3.85 -5.12 13.92
C THR A 41 4.66 -5.63 12.74
N GLY A 42 4.09 -6.50 11.90
CA GLY A 42 4.81 -7.23 10.86
C GLY A 42 5.69 -8.36 11.40
N PHE A 43 5.51 -8.77 12.66
CA PHE A 43 6.33 -9.78 13.32
C PHE A 43 5.73 -11.19 13.16
N PHE A 44 6.58 -12.19 13.30
CA PHE A 44 6.27 -13.60 13.03
C PHE A 44 6.45 -14.46 14.29
N ASN A 45 5.55 -15.41 14.49
CA ASN A 45 5.58 -16.27 15.68
C ASN A 45 6.65 -17.37 15.56
N ALA A 46 7.76 -17.16 16.24
CA ALA A 46 8.89 -18.09 16.28
C ALA A 46 8.59 -19.37 17.09
N THR A 47 7.76 -19.27 18.11
CA THR A 47 7.37 -20.45 18.91
C THR A 47 6.60 -21.44 18.03
N LYS A 48 5.58 -20.99 17.30
CA LYS A 48 4.78 -21.84 16.42
C LYS A 48 5.58 -22.39 15.25
N LEU A 49 6.51 -21.61 14.71
CA LEU A 49 7.44 -22.10 13.69
C LEU A 49 8.28 -23.27 14.20
N CYS A 50 8.87 -23.12 15.39
CA CYS A 50 9.70 -24.16 15.98
C CYS A 50 8.87 -25.42 16.34
N ASP A 51 7.68 -25.24 16.94
CA ASP A 51 6.77 -26.35 17.28
C ASP A 51 6.44 -27.19 16.03
N GLN A 52 6.13 -26.54 14.91
CA GLN A 52 5.85 -27.19 13.63
C GLN A 52 7.05 -27.98 13.10
N GLY A 53 8.27 -27.51 13.35
CA GLY A 53 9.51 -28.19 12.98
C GLY A 53 10.01 -29.19 14.03
N GLY A 54 9.23 -29.48 15.08
CA GLY A 54 9.62 -30.40 16.15
C GLY A 54 10.79 -29.91 17.00
N LYS A 55 11.06 -28.60 17.02
CA LYS A 55 12.12 -27.97 17.81
C LYS A 55 11.56 -27.00 18.84
N ASN A 56 12.31 -26.76 19.90
CA ASN A 56 11.93 -25.81 20.94
C ASN A 56 12.74 -24.49 20.77
N LEU A 57 12.04 -23.37 20.64
CA LEU A 57 12.65 -22.03 20.51
C LEU A 57 13.63 -21.70 21.64
N PHE A 58 13.41 -22.24 22.84
CA PHE A 58 14.32 -22.07 23.97
C PHE A 58 15.75 -22.53 23.66
N HIS A 59 15.92 -23.61 22.91
CA HIS A 59 17.25 -24.09 22.54
C HIS A 59 17.95 -23.11 21.59
N TRP A 60 17.23 -22.54 20.62
CA TRP A 60 17.77 -21.52 19.72
C TRP A 60 18.21 -20.26 20.51
N LYS A 61 17.37 -19.79 21.44
CA LYS A 61 17.68 -18.60 22.26
C LYS A 61 18.95 -18.77 23.11
N ARG A 62 19.36 -20.00 23.42
CA ARG A 62 20.58 -20.28 24.22
C ARG A 62 21.87 -20.30 23.40
N LEU A 63 21.78 -20.39 22.07
CA LEU A 63 22.97 -20.39 21.21
C LEU A 63 23.68 -19.03 21.28
N GLU A 64 25.01 -19.05 21.39
CA GLU A 64 25.79 -17.79 21.40
C GLU A 64 25.63 -17.00 20.11
N LYS A 65 25.52 -17.69 18.94
CA LYS A 65 25.19 -17.05 17.66
C LYS A 65 23.85 -16.30 17.74
N SER A 66 22.84 -16.92 18.29
CA SER A 66 21.49 -16.34 18.38
C SER A 66 21.44 -15.12 19.29
N LYS A 67 22.14 -15.16 20.43
CA LYS A 67 22.26 -14.02 21.34
C LYS A 67 22.91 -12.82 20.65
N ARG A 68 24.05 -13.05 19.98
CA ARG A 68 24.75 -12.00 19.21
C ARG A 68 23.90 -11.41 18.10
N MET A 69 23.12 -12.23 17.42
CA MET A 69 22.21 -11.76 16.36
C MET A 69 21.10 -10.89 16.95
N VAL A 70 20.46 -11.33 18.03
CA VAL A 70 19.42 -10.53 18.70
C VAL A 70 19.99 -9.17 19.13
N GLU A 71 21.16 -9.15 19.77
CA GLU A 71 21.82 -7.90 20.18
C GLU A 71 22.16 -7.00 18.99
N TYR A 72 22.67 -7.58 17.89
CA TYR A 72 23.01 -6.84 16.70
C TYR A 72 21.78 -6.16 16.07
N TYR A 73 20.71 -6.92 15.81
CA TYR A 73 19.51 -6.39 15.18
C TYR A 73 18.75 -5.41 16.07
N GLN A 74 18.75 -5.63 17.37
CA GLN A 74 18.18 -4.69 18.33
C GLN A 74 18.86 -3.32 18.25
N ARG A 75 20.19 -3.29 18.14
CA ARG A 75 20.96 -2.04 18.06
C ARG A 75 20.87 -1.38 16.69
N SER A 76 20.84 -2.18 15.61
CA SER A 76 21.02 -1.67 14.24
C SER A 76 19.72 -1.30 13.54
N CYS A 77 18.65 -2.07 13.78
CA CYS A 77 17.39 -1.93 13.01
C CYS A 77 16.26 -1.28 13.81
N HIS A 78 16.33 -1.33 15.15
CA HIS A 78 15.24 -0.90 16.01
C HIS A 78 15.72 -0.15 17.27
N PRO A 79 16.51 0.93 17.11
CA PRO A 79 17.03 1.68 18.27
C PRO A 79 15.93 2.32 19.12
N ASP A 80 14.75 2.60 18.53
CA ASP A 80 13.62 3.26 19.19
C ASP A 80 12.66 2.30 19.91
N LEU A 81 12.83 0.99 19.74
CA LEU A 81 12.02 -0.02 20.44
C LEU A 81 12.69 -0.35 21.78
N ASP A 82 12.47 0.48 22.79
CA ASP A 82 12.92 0.28 24.19
C ASP A 82 12.64 -1.16 24.68
N GLY A 83 13.53 -2.10 24.36
CA GLY A 83 13.50 -3.48 24.83
C GLY A 83 12.50 -4.43 24.17
N ASN A 84 11.62 -3.98 23.27
CA ASN A 84 10.53 -4.78 22.69
C ASN A 84 10.85 -5.36 21.29
N PHE A 85 12.12 -5.56 20.96
CA PHE A 85 12.54 -6.23 19.73
C PHE A 85 12.01 -7.67 19.61
N LEU A 86 11.72 -8.30 20.73
CA LEU A 86 11.00 -9.58 20.84
C LEU A 86 9.86 -9.39 21.84
N TYR A 87 8.64 -9.71 21.48
CA TYR A 87 7.54 -9.69 22.43
C TYR A 87 6.85 -11.05 22.54
N GLU A 88 6.22 -11.29 23.67
CA GLU A 88 5.52 -12.54 23.97
C GLU A 88 4.02 -12.28 24.10
N VAL A 89 3.25 -12.99 23.30
CA VAL A 89 1.80 -13.03 23.42
C VAL A 89 1.41 -14.21 24.31
N LYS A 90 0.78 -13.90 25.46
CA LYS A 90 0.25 -14.88 26.40
C LYS A 90 -1.24 -15.05 26.15
N GLY A 91 -1.67 -16.23 25.78
CA GLY A 91 -3.09 -16.55 25.61
C GLY A 91 -3.75 -16.92 26.93
N ALA A 92 -5.06 -16.70 27.03
CA ALA A 92 -5.85 -17.27 28.10
C ALA A 92 -5.88 -18.80 27.95
N ASN A 93 -5.49 -19.53 28.99
CA ASN A 93 -5.35 -21.00 28.96
C ASN A 93 -6.61 -21.78 28.58
N LYS A 94 -7.77 -21.12 28.50
CA LYS A 94 -9.08 -21.74 28.24
C LYS A 94 -9.54 -21.66 26.79
N ASP A 95 -9.03 -20.73 25.98
CA ASP A 95 -9.45 -20.57 24.60
C ASP A 95 -8.54 -21.34 23.62
N LYS A 96 -9.15 -22.23 22.84
CA LYS A 96 -8.43 -22.99 21.81
C LYS A 96 -7.90 -22.08 20.71
N THR A 97 -8.60 -20.98 20.41
CA THR A 97 -8.19 -20.00 19.41
C THR A 97 -6.95 -19.24 19.84
N ASP A 98 -6.90 -18.81 21.11
CA ASP A 98 -5.75 -18.07 21.65
C ASP A 98 -4.46 -18.90 21.59
N ARG A 99 -4.56 -20.23 21.75
CA ARG A 99 -3.41 -21.12 21.63
C ARG A 99 -2.76 -21.11 20.24
N GLN A 100 -3.50 -20.73 19.19
CA GLN A 100 -2.99 -20.72 17.82
C GLN A 100 -1.96 -19.61 17.59
N PHE A 101 -2.10 -18.48 18.24
CA PHE A 101 -1.21 -17.33 18.06
C PHE A 101 -0.36 -16.99 19.29
N THR A 102 -0.52 -17.68 20.43
CA THR A 102 0.37 -17.54 21.60
C THR A 102 1.81 -17.90 21.26
N GLY A 103 2.76 -17.14 21.80
CA GLY A 103 4.19 -17.42 21.66
C GLY A 103 5.05 -16.16 21.55
N THR A 104 6.31 -16.35 21.22
CA THR A 104 7.28 -15.27 21.02
C THR A 104 7.25 -14.82 19.57
N TYR A 105 7.08 -13.52 19.35
CA TYR A 105 7.11 -12.87 18.05
C TYR A 105 8.46 -12.20 17.81
N VAL A 106 8.95 -12.34 16.58
CA VAL A 106 10.25 -11.86 16.15
C VAL A 106 10.14 -11.18 14.80
N PRO A 107 11.03 -10.22 14.46
CA PRO A 107 11.06 -9.60 13.14
C PRO A 107 11.54 -10.56 12.06
N GLN A 108 11.44 -10.12 10.81
CA GLN A 108 11.75 -10.91 9.61
C GLN A 108 13.17 -11.51 9.64
N GLU A 109 14.13 -10.73 10.07
CA GLU A 109 15.55 -11.13 10.07
C GLU A 109 15.78 -12.34 10.98
N LEU A 110 15.14 -12.35 12.13
CA LEU A 110 15.27 -13.44 13.09
C LEU A 110 14.42 -14.66 12.73
N ILE A 111 13.22 -14.48 12.19
CA ILE A 111 12.37 -15.63 11.83
C ILE A 111 13.00 -16.47 10.71
N LEU A 112 13.67 -15.86 9.74
CA LEU A 112 14.38 -16.56 8.68
C LEU A 112 15.59 -17.36 9.21
N GLU A 113 16.32 -16.79 10.17
CA GLU A 113 17.43 -17.50 10.82
C GLU A 113 16.93 -18.68 11.67
N ILE A 114 15.83 -18.50 12.40
CA ILE A 114 15.18 -19.56 13.17
C ILE A 114 14.68 -20.67 12.22
N ALA A 115 14.05 -20.30 11.11
CA ALA A 115 13.61 -21.25 10.09
C ALA A 115 14.78 -22.05 9.52
N SER A 116 15.89 -21.40 9.19
CA SER A 116 17.14 -22.05 8.73
C SER A 116 17.73 -23.00 9.78
N TRP A 117 17.67 -22.62 11.06
CA TRP A 117 18.09 -23.52 12.15
C TRP A 117 17.17 -24.73 12.31
N VAL A 118 15.87 -24.61 11.99
CA VAL A 118 14.93 -25.73 11.98
C VAL A 118 15.27 -26.70 10.83
N SER A 119 15.18 -26.25 9.59
CA SER A 119 15.66 -26.95 8.38
C SER A 119 15.71 -26.00 7.19
N ILE A 120 16.37 -26.44 6.11
CA ILE A 120 16.47 -25.67 4.87
C ILE A 120 15.10 -25.52 4.19
N GLU A 121 14.25 -26.55 4.29
CA GLU A 121 12.90 -26.56 3.74
C GLU A 121 12.00 -25.56 4.48
N PHE A 122 12.16 -25.42 5.80
CA PHE A 122 11.47 -24.43 6.60
C PHE A 122 11.89 -23.02 6.21
N TYR A 123 13.18 -22.80 5.99
CA TYR A 123 13.69 -21.50 5.49
C TYR A 123 13.04 -21.13 4.15
N ASP A 124 13.02 -22.02 3.17
CA ASP A 124 12.45 -21.76 1.85
C ASP A 124 10.95 -21.44 1.92
N LYS A 125 10.17 -22.25 2.63
CA LYS A 125 8.74 -22.04 2.84
C LYS A 125 8.44 -20.73 3.59
N CYS A 126 9.19 -20.44 4.64
CA CYS A 126 9.08 -19.23 5.43
C CYS A 126 9.38 -17.99 4.58
N ASN A 127 10.48 -18.02 3.82
CA ASN A 127 10.89 -16.93 2.93
C ASN A 127 9.83 -16.63 1.86
N LYS A 128 9.23 -17.65 1.26
CA LYS A 128 8.14 -17.48 0.28
C LYS A 128 6.93 -16.76 0.88
N ILE A 129 6.50 -17.13 2.09
CA ILE A 129 5.38 -16.48 2.78
C ILE A 129 5.72 -15.01 3.09
N ILE A 130 6.91 -14.74 3.61
CA ILE A 130 7.35 -13.40 3.99
C ILE A 130 7.45 -12.49 2.77
N LEU A 131 8.08 -12.94 1.70
CA LEU A 131 8.18 -12.17 0.45
C LEU A 131 6.80 -11.84 -0.13
N ASN A 132 5.90 -12.83 -0.16
CA ASN A 132 4.54 -12.61 -0.63
C ASN A 132 3.79 -11.58 0.26
N TYR A 133 3.96 -11.65 1.58
CA TYR A 133 3.37 -10.70 2.52
C TYR A 133 3.80 -9.26 2.19
N PHE A 134 5.10 -8.99 2.09
CA PHE A 134 5.59 -7.65 1.81
C PHE A 134 5.23 -7.15 0.41
N VAL A 135 5.27 -8.01 -0.60
CA VAL A 135 4.83 -7.65 -1.96
C VAL A 135 3.35 -7.24 -1.97
N ASN A 136 2.50 -7.95 -1.23
CA ASN A 136 1.08 -7.63 -1.16
C ASN A 136 0.82 -6.32 -0.39
N GLU A 137 1.52 -6.08 0.72
CA GLU A 137 1.42 -4.82 1.45
C GLU A 137 1.90 -3.63 0.59
N PHE A 138 3.02 -3.78 -0.13
CA PHE A 138 3.52 -2.76 -1.05
C PHE A 138 2.53 -2.45 -2.19
N LYS A 139 1.90 -3.49 -2.78
CA LYS A 139 0.85 -3.29 -3.79
C LYS A 139 -0.35 -2.52 -3.26
N LYS A 140 -0.79 -2.79 -2.04
CA LYS A 140 -1.90 -2.07 -1.40
C LYS A 140 -1.57 -0.60 -1.18
N MET A 141 -0.37 -0.31 -0.66
CA MET A 141 0.08 1.07 -0.44
C MET A 141 0.13 1.87 -1.75
N ASN A 142 0.69 1.28 -2.81
CA ASN A 142 0.75 1.93 -4.13
C ASN A 142 -0.64 2.14 -4.73
N LYS A 143 -1.56 1.20 -4.57
CA LYS A 143 -2.94 1.32 -5.05
C LYS A 143 -3.67 2.46 -4.35
N SER A 144 -3.59 2.54 -3.02
CA SER A 144 -4.20 3.61 -2.24
C SER A 144 -3.67 5.00 -2.62
N ALA A 145 -2.34 5.13 -2.76
CA ALA A 145 -1.72 6.40 -3.18
C ALA A 145 -2.11 6.82 -4.61
N LEU A 146 -2.31 5.84 -5.50
CA LEU A 146 -2.75 6.11 -6.86
C LEU A 146 -4.23 6.54 -6.90
N GLU A 147 -5.10 5.87 -6.16
CA GLU A 147 -6.52 6.21 -6.04
C GLU A 147 -6.71 7.63 -5.50
N GLU A 148 -5.93 8.02 -4.50
CA GLU A 148 -5.97 9.39 -3.95
C GLU A 148 -5.54 10.44 -4.99
N LYS A 149 -4.49 10.17 -5.78
CA LYS A 149 -4.07 11.06 -6.87
C LYS A 149 -5.11 11.17 -7.97
N ILE A 150 -5.76 10.08 -8.35
CA ILE A 150 -6.83 10.09 -9.36
C ILE A 150 -7.95 10.99 -8.88
N LYS A 151 -8.39 10.84 -7.64
CA LYS A 151 -9.45 11.68 -7.05
C LYS A 151 -9.08 13.17 -7.06
N GLN A 152 -7.85 13.53 -6.71
CA GLN A 152 -7.38 14.92 -6.76
C GLN A 152 -7.41 15.49 -8.18
N VAL A 153 -7.03 14.71 -9.18
CA VAL A 153 -7.07 15.13 -10.59
C VAL A 153 -8.51 15.29 -11.08
N GLU A 154 -9.41 14.39 -10.70
CA GLU A 154 -10.84 14.48 -11.04
C GLU A 154 -11.47 15.76 -10.46
N GLU A 155 -11.21 16.08 -9.19
CA GLU A 155 -11.66 17.33 -8.54
C GLU A 155 -11.13 18.58 -9.25
N GLN A 156 -9.85 18.58 -9.65
CA GLN A 156 -9.26 19.69 -10.41
C GLN A 156 -9.87 19.86 -11.80
N MET A 157 -10.17 18.76 -12.48
CA MET A 157 -10.82 18.79 -13.80
C MET A 157 -12.25 19.33 -13.71
N GLU A 158 -12.99 18.99 -12.68
CA GLU A 158 -14.34 19.51 -12.43
C GLU A 158 -14.31 21.03 -12.21
N GLN A 159 -13.39 21.53 -11.36
CA GLN A 159 -13.21 22.97 -11.12
C GLN A 159 -12.86 23.73 -12.41
N LEU A 160 -11.91 23.21 -13.20
CA LEU A 160 -11.54 23.79 -14.49
C LEU A 160 -12.72 23.79 -15.49
N GLY A 161 -13.58 22.80 -15.42
CA GLY A 161 -14.82 22.74 -16.20
C GLY A 161 -15.74 23.90 -15.85
N LEU A 162 -16.02 24.11 -14.57
CA LEU A 162 -16.87 25.20 -14.08
C LEU A 162 -16.32 26.58 -14.45
N GLU A 163 -15.00 26.81 -14.27
CA GLU A 163 -14.35 28.07 -14.65
C GLU A 163 -14.47 28.36 -16.16
N LYS A 164 -14.30 27.32 -17.00
CA LYS A 164 -14.48 27.47 -18.46
C LYS A 164 -15.90 27.81 -18.83
N ASP A 165 -16.87 27.19 -18.21
CA ASP A 165 -18.29 27.45 -18.47
C ASP A 165 -18.67 28.90 -18.09
N GLU A 166 -18.14 29.42 -16.98
CA GLU A 166 -18.32 30.84 -16.61
C GLU A 166 -17.70 31.78 -17.64
N VAL A 167 -16.46 31.51 -18.08
CA VAL A 167 -15.79 32.32 -19.11
C VAL A 167 -16.54 32.28 -20.43
N ILE A 168 -17.03 31.12 -20.85
CA ILE A 168 -17.84 30.97 -22.07
C ILE A 168 -19.12 31.81 -21.95
N LYS A 169 -19.82 31.74 -20.83
CA LYS A 169 -21.04 32.52 -20.58
C LYS A 169 -20.76 34.01 -20.64
N GLU A 170 -19.69 34.49 -20.01
CA GLU A 170 -19.29 35.91 -20.05
C GLU A 170 -18.97 36.36 -21.49
N LYS A 171 -18.21 35.54 -22.24
CA LYS A 171 -17.88 35.83 -23.64
C LYS A 171 -19.11 35.85 -24.54
N THR A 172 -20.05 34.94 -24.31
CA THR A 172 -21.31 34.91 -25.04
C THR A 172 -22.12 36.17 -24.80
N ASN A 173 -22.23 36.65 -23.56
CA ASN A 173 -22.91 37.89 -23.23
C ASN A 173 -22.24 39.10 -23.93
N GLN A 174 -20.91 39.17 -23.90
CA GLN A 174 -20.14 40.24 -24.61
C GLN A 174 -20.40 40.23 -26.12
N ILE A 175 -20.47 39.08 -26.73
CA ILE A 175 -20.79 38.95 -28.17
C ILE A 175 -22.20 39.43 -28.45
N ASP A 176 -23.18 39.10 -27.65
CA ASP A 176 -24.56 39.50 -27.83
C ASP A 176 -24.72 41.02 -27.65
N GLU A 177 -24.06 41.62 -26.69
CA GLU A 177 -24.00 43.09 -26.53
C GLU A 177 -23.39 43.79 -27.78
N LEU A 178 -22.28 43.29 -28.29
CA LEU A 178 -21.66 43.80 -29.51
C LEU A 178 -22.56 43.70 -30.74
N ARG A 179 -23.27 42.60 -30.88
CA ARG A 179 -24.26 42.38 -31.93
C ARG A 179 -25.40 43.45 -31.89
N GLU A 180 -25.92 43.67 -30.71
CA GLU A 180 -26.94 44.70 -30.52
C GLU A 180 -26.43 46.11 -30.90
N ILE A 181 -25.21 46.47 -30.53
CA ILE A 181 -24.59 47.73 -30.88
C ILE A 181 -24.44 47.86 -32.40
N MET A 182 -23.98 46.81 -33.08
CA MET A 182 -23.87 46.77 -34.54
C MET A 182 -25.23 46.99 -35.22
N LEU A 183 -26.26 46.26 -34.78
CA LEU A 183 -27.61 46.38 -35.32
C LEU A 183 -28.16 47.81 -35.15
N ARG A 184 -27.94 48.48 -34.04
CA ARG A 184 -28.35 49.86 -33.80
C ARG A 184 -27.57 50.83 -34.73
N GLN A 185 -26.29 50.60 -34.97
CA GLN A 185 -25.52 51.38 -35.90
C GLN A 185 -26.00 51.23 -37.34
N GLU A 186 -26.27 50.04 -37.79
CA GLU A 186 -26.82 49.77 -39.13
C GLU A 186 -28.17 50.45 -39.33
N GLN A 187 -29.06 50.41 -38.34
CA GLN A 187 -30.35 51.11 -38.39
C GLN A 187 -30.16 52.60 -38.49
N CYS A 188 -29.22 53.18 -37.74
CA CYS A 188 -28.90 54.60 -37.81
C CYS A 188 -28.32 55.05 -39.15
N TRP A 189 -27.48 54.20 -39.81
CA TRP A 189 -26.95 54.44 -41.13
C TRP A 189 -28.05 54.41 -42.20
N THR A 190 -28.96 53.42 -42.15
CA THR A 190 -30.07 53.30 -43.08
C THR A 190 -31.03 54.49 -42.97
N LEU A 191 -31.37 54.92 -41.75
CA LEU A 191 -32.20 56.12 -41.53
C LEU A 191 -31.57 57.38 -42.11
N ARG A 192 -30.27 57.61 -41.87
CA ARG A 192 -29.53 58.78 -42.44
C ARG A 192 -29.46 58.72 -43.98
N ALA A 193 -29.36 57.51 -44.56
CA ALA A 193 -29.34 57.37 -46.00
C ALA A 193 -30.71 57.77 -46.62
N ILE A 194 -31.81 57.32 -46.00
CA ILE A 194 -33.17 57.66 -46.41
C ILE A 194 -33.45 59.16 -46.29
N GLU A 195 -33.08 59.82 -45.17
CA GLU A 195 -33.22 61.27 -44.99
C GLU A 195 -32.40 62.08 -45.96
N GLY A 196 -31.18 61.60 -46.32
CA GLY A 196 -30.33 62.26 -47.30
C GLY A 196 -30.90 62.15 -48.72
N GLN A 197 -31.63 61.12 -49.05
CA GLN A 197 -32.36 61.00 -50.34
C GLN A 197 -33.62 61.89 -50.37
N ALA A 198 -34.37 61.98 -49.27
CA ALA A 198 -35.57 62.81 -49.22
C ALA A 198 -35.28 64.32 -49.31
N ARG A 199 -34.09 64.82 -49.02
CA ARG A 199 -33.67 66.22 -49.16
C ARG A 199 -33.17 66.59 -50.55
N ARG A 200 -33.11 65.62 -51.51
CA ARG A 200 -32.66 65.86 -52.89
C ARG A 200 -33.80 65.87 -53.92
N ILE A 201 -35.03 65.76 -53.46
CA ILE A 201 -36.27 65.93 -54.24
C ILE A 201 -36.86 67.29 -53.88
#